data_cbd4837775d98f5cacf0da04a0a55346
#
_entry.id   cbd4837775d98f5cacf0da04a0a55346
#
_cell.length_a   1.000
_cell.length_b   1.000
_cell.length_c   1.000
_cell.angle_alpha   90.00
_cell.angle_beta   90.00
_cell.angle_gamma   90.00
#
_symmetry.space_group_name_H-M   'P 1'
#
loop_
_entity.id
_entity.type
_entity.pdbx_description
1 polymer ?
#
loop_
_entity_poly.entity_id
_entity_poly.type
_entity_poly.pdbx_seq_one_letter_code
_entity_poly.pdbx_strand_id
1 'polypeptide(L)'
;MEQRRTFVLVDGENIDATLGNNLLGGRRPLPEERPRWERVTEYVEQAWGQPATGLFFLNASSGSLPAQFIQALLAMHYRPIPLAGRDDQKVVDLGIQRTLEELGNRDADVVLVSHDGDFAPHLQALQAPGRRVGVVALREFVSTQLTALDLEMFDLEDDVQAFNVPLPRVRIIDLAEFDPGHFLR
;
A
#
# COMPACT_ATOMS: atom_id res chain seq x y z
N MET A 1 4.42 24.26 -17.62
CA MET A 1 3.36 23.47 -16.94
C MET A 1 4.02 22.46 -16.04
N GLU A 2 3.61 22.41 -14.81
CA GLU A 2 4.07 21.39 -13.88
C GLU A 2 3.52 20.02 -14.32
N GLN A 3 4.39 19.04 -14.42
CA GLN A 3 3.98 17.69 -14.84
C GLN A 3 3.05 17.10 -13.78
N ARG A 4 1.90 16.55 -14.20
CA ARG A 4 0.98 15.84 -13.31
C ARG A 4 1.72 14.73 -12.58
N ARG A 5 1.43 14.55 -11.31
CA ARG A 5 2.13 13.64 -10.40
C ARG A 5 1.17 12.67 -9.73
N THR A 6 1.67 11.49 -9.45
CA THR A 6 0.98 10.50 -8.60
C THR A 6 1.52 10.57 -7.18
N PHE A 7 0.63 10.58 -6.20
CA PHE A 7 1.00 10.38 -4.79
C PHE A 7 0.63 8.96 -4.37
N VAL A 8 1.62 8.26 -3.81
CA VAL A 8 1.48 6.89 -3.30
C VAL A 8 1.51 6.95 -1.78
N LEU A 9 0.36 6.71 -1.15
CA LEU A 9 0.19 6.78 0.31
C LEU A 9 0.31 5.38 0.89
N VAL A 10 1.33 5.15 1.70
CA VAL A 10 1.63 3.83 2.25
C VAL A 10 1.18 3.74 3.71
N ASP A 11 0.25 2.82 3.95
CA ASP A 11 -0.20 2.37 5.28
C ASP A 11 0.61 1.12 5.67
N GLY A 12 1.85 1.34 6.12
CA GLY A 12 2.78 0.25 6.40
C GLY A 12 2.34 -0.65 7.55
N GLU A 13 1.65 -0.11 8.55
CA GLU A 13 1.13 -0.89 9.68
C GLU A 13 0.06 -1.88 9.23
N ASN A 14 -0.83 -1.47 8.33
CA ASN A 14 -1.85 -2.35 7.76
C ASN A 14 -1.23 -3.45 6.90
N ILE A 15 -0.25 -3.13 6.07
CA ILE A 15 0.46 -4.13 5.26
C ILE A 15 1.17 -5.15 6.16
N ASP A 16 1.90 -4.71 7.18
CA ASP A 16 2.57 -5.59 8.14
C ASP A 16 1.56 -6.46 8.92
N ALA A 17 0.46 -5.88 9.37
CA ALA A 17 -0.59 -6.62 10.08
C ALA A 17 -1.25 -7.69 9.21
N THR A 18 -1.52 -7.39 7.96
CA THR A 18 -2.09 -8.36 7.01
C THR A 18 -1.12 -9.50 6.73
N LEU A 19 0.16 -9.20 6.48
CA LEU A 19 1.20 -10.20 6.31
C LEU A 19 1.30 -11.10 7.54
N GLY A 20 1.42 -10.51 8.70
CA GLY A 20 1.57 -11.24 9.96
C GLY A 20 0.38 -12.12 10.29
N ASN A 21 -0.82 -11.55 10.26
CA ASN A 21 -2.04 -12.23 10.71
C ASN A 21 -2.53 -13.29 9.72
N ASN A 22 -2.38 -13.05 8.42
CA ASN A 22 -2.98 -13.91 7.40
C ASN A 22 -1.99 -14.90 6.76
N LEU A 23 -0.69 -14.60 6.78
CA LEU A 23 0.31 -15.41 6.07
C LEU A 23 1.41 -15.94 6.98
N LEU A 24 1.72 -15.29 8.09
CA LEU A 24 2.89 -15.61 8.91
C LEU A 24 2.52 -16.16 10.30
N GLY A 25 1.31 -16.68 10.47
CA GLY A 25 0.87 -17.32 11.71
C GLY A 25 0.74 -16.40 12.92
N GLY A 26 0.47 -15.10 12.71
CA GLY A 26 0.26 -14.12 13.77
C GLY A 26 1.54 -13.41 14.24
N ARG A 27 2.71 -13.75 13.72
CA ARG A 27 3.96 -13.07 14.04
C ARG A 27 4.19 -11.84 13.14
N ARG A 28 5.03 -10.93 13.60
CA ARG A 28 5.44 -9.78 12.78
C ARG A 28 6.34 -10.24 11.62
N PRO A 29 6.20 -9.61 10.44
CA PRO A 29 7.12 -9.87 9.34
C PRO A 29 8.57 -9.51 9.71
N LEU A 30 9.51 -10.35 9.29
CA LEU A 30 10.92 -10.02 9.33
C LEU A 30 11.24 -8.98 8.25
N PRO A 31 12.36 -8.23 8.35
CA PRO A 31 12.72 -7.23 7.35
C PRO A 31 12.75 -7.78 5.92
N GLU A 32 13.25 -9.00 5.72
CA GLU A 32 13.32 -9.67 4.41
C GLU A 32 11.96 -10.14 3.87
N GLU A 33 10.95 -10.23 4.74
CA GLU A 33 9.58 -10.62 4.37
C GLU A 33 8.69 -9.42 4.03
N ARG A 34 9.20 -8.21 4.23
CA ARG A 34 8.47 -6.99 3.91
C ARG A 34 8.63 -6.60 2.45
N PRO A 35 7.66 -5.82 1.91
CA PRO A 35 7.77 -5.29 0.55
C PRO A 35 9.04 -4.45 0.35
N ARG A 36 9.63 -4.55 -0.82
CA ARG A 36 10.62 -3.61 -1.30
C ARG A 36 9.89 -2.36 -1.80
N TRP A 37 9.83 -1.35 -0.96
CA TRP A 37 9.00 -0.17 -1.18
C TRP A 37 9.39 0.61 -2.42
N GLU A 38 10.69 0.61 -2.79
CA GLU A 38 11.16 1.20 -4.04
C GLU A 38 10.47 0.62 -5.28
N ARG A 39 10.12 -0.67 -5.23
CA ARG A 39 9.41 -1.34 -6.35
C ARG A 39 7.96 -0.89 -6.48
N VAL A 40 7.34 -0.45 -5.40
CA VAL A 40 5.96 0.04 -5.40
C VAL A 40 5.86 1.36 -6.16
N THR A 41 6.69 2.34 -5.83
CA THR A 41 6.70 3.63 -6.54
C THR A 41 7.16 3.49 -7.98
N GLU A 42 8.20 2.70 -8.25
CA GLU A 42 8.66 2.41 -9.61
C GLU A 42 7.57 1.76 -10.48
N TYR A 43 6.85 0.79 -9.92
CA TYR A 43 5.75 0.14 -10.63
C TYR A 43 4.65 1.14 -11.00
N VAL A 44 4.23 1.98 -10.05
CA VAL A 44 3.19 2.99 -10.30
C VAL A 44 3.64 4.00 -11.35
N GLU A 45 4.90 4.44 -11.30
CA GLU A 45 5.47 5.32 -12.33
C GLU A 45 5.38 4.72 -13.72
N GLN A 46 5.76 3.45 -13.86
CA GLN A 46 5.70 2.74 -15.13
C GLN A 46 4.26 2.52 -15.60
N ALA A 47 3.38 2.09 -14.69
CA ALA A 47 1.99 1.77 -15.02
C ALA A 47 1.21 3.01 -15.47
N TRP A 48 1.46 4.17 -14.86
CA TRP A 48 0.73 5.40 -15.14
C TRP A 48 1.50 6.42 -15.98
N GLY A 49 2.77 6.16 -16.27
CA GLY A 49 3.60 6.98 -17.17
C GLY A 49 3.87 8.39 -16.64
N GLN A 50 3.92 8.58 -15.34
CA GLN A 50 4.17 9.87 -14.70
C GLN A 50 4.92 9.72 -13.38
N PRO A 51 5.61 10.77 -12.88
CA PRO A 51 6.36 10.69 -11.63
C PRO A 51 5.47 10.31 -10.44
N ALA A 52 5.95 9.42 -9.58
CA ALA A 52 5.30 9.06 -8.34
C ALA A 52 6.10 9.56 -7.13
N THR A 53 5.38 10.08 -6.14
CA THR A 53 5.96 10.48 -4.85
C THR A 53 5.37 9.58 -3.77
N GLY A 54 6.22 8.79 -3.11
CA GLY A 54 5.82 7.94 -2.00
C GLY A 54 5.74 8.72 -0.70
N LEU A 55 4.62 8.59 -0.01
CA LEU A 55 4.39 9.11 1.34
C LEU A 55 4.24 7.93 2.28
N PHE A 56 5.18 7.76 3.21
CA PHE A 56 5.15 6.66 4.15
C PHE A 56 4.74 7.14 5.54
N PHE A 57 3.56 6.75 5.99
CA PHE A 57 2.99 7.18 7.26
C PHE A 57 3.45 6.28 8.40
N LEU A 58 3.91 6.88 9.48
CA LEU A 58 4.45 6.20 10.66
C LEU A 58 3.80 6.72 11.93
N ASN A 59 3.51 5.82 12.85
CA ASN A 59 3.08 6.21 14.20
C ASN A 59 4.32 6.47 15.06
N ALA A 60 4.54 7.74 15.41
CA ALA A 60 5.61 8.21 16.27
C ALA A 60 5.11 8.68 17.64
N SER A 61 3.94 8.23 18.08
CA SER A 61 3.34 8.66 19.36
C SER A 61 4.18 8.26 20.57
N SER A 62 5.03 7.25 20.45
CA SER A 62 5.99 6.88 21.51
C SER A 62 7.12 7.89 21.69
N GLY A 63 7.29 8.85 20.76
CA GLY A 63 8.39 9.81 20.75
C GLY A 63 9.69 9.29 20.18
N SER A 64 9.72 8.05 19.66
CA SER A 64 10.91 7.46 19.02
C SER A 64 10.64 7.16 17.55
N LEU A 65 11.69 7.25 16.73
CA LEU A 65 11.66 6.92 15.31
C LEU A 65 12.59 5.73 15.03
N PRO A 66 12.19 4.81 14.15
CA PRO A 66 13.07 3.73 13.69
C PRO A 66 14.12 4.31 12.71
N ALA A 67 15.25 4.78 13.25
CA ALA A 67 16.23 5.58 12.52
C ALA A 67 16.74 4.89 11.23
N GLN A 68 17.03 3.59 11.29
CA GLN A 68 17.49 2.86 10.11
C GLN A 68 16.43 2.78 9.02
N PHE A 69 15.17 2.57 9.40
CA PHE A 69 14.06 2.53 8.46
C PHE A 69 13.79 3.91 7.83
N ILE A 70 13.87 4.98 8.61
CA ILE A 70 13.76 6.35 8.10
C ILE A 70 14.85 6.63 7.07
N GLN A 71 16.10 6.25 7.35
CA GLN A 71 17.21 6.42 6.41
C GLN A 71 16.98 5.61 5.11
N ALA A 72 16.47 4.40 5.24
CA ALA A 72 16.12 3.58 4.07
C ALA A 72 15.01 4.24 3.22
N LEU A 73 13.97 4.77 3.85
CA LEU A 73 12.90 5.49 3.16
C LEU A 73 13.42 6.70 2.39
N LEU A 74 14.28 7.51 3.02
CA LEU A 74 14.89 8.67 2.38
C LEU A 74 15.77 8.26 1.19
N ALA A 75 16.54 7.18 1.33
CA ALA A 75 17.36 6.64 0.24
C ALA A 75 16.52 6.14 -0.94
N MET A 76 15.31 5.68 -0.70
CA MET A 76 14.34 5.26 -1.72
C MET A 76 13.48 6.44 -2.24
N HIS A 77 13.80 7.66 -1.88
CA HIS A 77 13.08 8.88 -2.23
C HIS A 77 11.63 8.96 -1.71
N TYR A 78 11.31 8.20 -0.66
CA TYR A 78 10.06 8.39 0.06
C TYR A 78 10.13 9.64 0.95
N ARG A 79 8.97 10.19 1.23
CA ARG A 79 8.79 11.19 2.27
C ARG A 79 8.23 10.51 3.51
N PRO A 80 9.02 10.28 4.55
CA PRO A 80 8.51 9.77 5.82
C PRO A 80 7.61 10.80 6.47
N ILE A 81 6.46 10.35 6.96
CA ILE A 81 5.49 11.20 7.68
C ILE A 81 5.26 10.58 9.05
N PRO A 82 6.14 10.89 10.03
CA PRO A 82 5.97 10.45 11.40
C PRO A 82 4.94 11.33 12.11
N LEU A 83 3.87 10.72 12.59
CA LEU A 83 2.77 11.39 13.25
C LEU A 83 2.68 10.96 14.70
N ALA A 84 2.42 11.91 15.59
CA ALA A 84 2.19 11.66 17.00
C ALA A 84 0.80 12.15 17.41
N GLY A 85 0.17 11.40 18.30
CA GLY A 85 -1.13 11.72 18.86
C GLY A 85 -1.30 11.04 20.22
N ARG A 86 -2.53 11.04 20.73
CA ARG A 86 -2.87 10.33 21.98
C ARG A 86 -2.85 8.83 21.75
N ASP A 87 -2.67 8.06 22.82
CA ASP A 87 -2.56 6.59 22.77
C ASP A 87 -3.79 5.92 22.14
N ASP A 88 -4.96 6.54 22.24
CA ASP A 88 -6.23 6.06 21.69
C ASP A 88 -6.48 6.48 20.23
N GLN A 89 -5.60 7.30 19.63
CA GLN A 89 -5.75 7.79 18.27
C GLN A 89 -5.06 6.88 17.26
N LYS A 90 -5.77 6.60 16.18
CA LYS A 90 -5.20 5.95 14.99
C LYS A 90 -4.54 7.00 14.09
N VAL A 91 -3.34 7.46 14.50
CA VAL A 91 -2.69 8.61 13.85
C VAL A 91 -2.35 8.36 12.38
N VAL A 92 -1.97 7.15 12.01
CA VAL A 92 -1.67 6.81 10.61
C VAL A 92 -2.94 6.89 9.77
N ASP A 93 -4.04 6.28 10.23
CA ASP A 93 -5.33 6.32 9.52
C ASP A 93 -5.81 7.76 9.33
N LEU A 94 -5.77 8.57 10.40
CA LEU A 94 -6.17 9.98 10.34
C LEU A 94 -5.27 10.79 9.41
N GLY A 95 -3.97 10.54 9.44
CA GLY A 95 -3.00 11.20 8.57
C GLY A 95 -3.26 10.90 7.10
N ILE A 96 -3.52 9.65 6.77
CA ILE A 96 -3.87 9.23 5.40
C ILE A 96 -5.19 9.86 4.98
N GLN A 97 -6.23 9.82 5.82
CA GLN A 97 -7.53 10.41 5.51
C GLN A 97 -7.42 11.91 5.21
N ARG A 98 -6.71 12.67 6.04
CA ARG A 98 -6.48 14.11 5.82
C ARG A 98 -5.69 14.39 4.54
N THR A 99 -4.74 13.53 4.22
CA THR A 99 -3.96 13.67 2.98
C THR A 99 -4.83 13.37 1.74
N LEU A 100 -5.68 12.34 1.80
CA LEU A 100 -6.64 12.06 0.74
C LEU A 100 -7.63 13.22 0.52
N GLU A 101 -8.13 13.82 1.60
CA GLU A 101 -8.99 15.01 1.53
C GLU A 101 -8.28 16.19 0.86
N GLU A 102 -7.04 16.49 1.25
CA GLU A 102 -6.25 17.57 0.64
C GLU A 102 -5.95 17.31 -0.84
N LEU A 103 -5.70 16.05 -1.22
CA LEU A 103 -5.49 15.67 -2.62
C LEU A 103 -6.72 15.92 -3.49
N GLY A 104 -7.92 15.96 -2.91
CA GLY A 104 -9.15 16.37 -3.59
C GLY A 104 -9.09 17.76 -4.17
N ASN A 105 -8.29 18.65 -3.58
CA ASN A 105 -8.11 20.05 -4.00
C ASN A 105 -6.95 20.24 -4.99
N ARG A 106 -6.27 19.16 -5.39
CA ARG A 106 -5.07 19.21 -6.23
C ARG A 106 -5.26 18.47 -7.53
N ASP A 107 -4.53 18.88 -8.55
CA ASP A 107 -4.47 18.16 -9.83
C ASP A 107 -3.40 17.06 -9.74
N ALA A 108 -3.78 15.95 -9.13
CA ALA A 108 -2.90 14.81 -8.91
C ALA A 108 -3.67 13.49 -8.96
N ASP A 109 -2.96 12.42 -9.28
CA ASP A 109 -3.46 11.07 -9.20
C ASP A 109 -3.01 10.40 -7.88
N VAL A 110 -3.73 9.41 -7.42
CA VAL A 110 -3.56 8.85 -6.07
C VAL A 110 -3.54 7.33 -6.12
N VAL A 111 -2.57 6.74 -5.42
CA VAL A 111 -2.53 5.31 -5.11
C VAL A 111 -2.47 5.12 -3.60
N LEU A 112 -3.39 4.34 -3.06
CA LEU A 112 -3.36 3.91 -1.66
C LEU A 112 -2.74 2.51 -1.58
N VAL A 113 -1.80 2.34 -0.65
CA VAL A 113 -1.21 1.03 -0.34
C VAL A 113 -1.74 0.58 1.02
N SER A 114 -2.85 -0.10 1.01
CA SER A 114 -3.56 -0.60 2.20
C SER A 114 -4.65 -1.60 1.81
N HIS A 115 -5.04 -2.44 2.76
CA HIS A 115 -6.20 -3.35 2.65
C HIS A 115 -7.46 -2.80 3.31
N ASP A 116 -7.34 -1.67 4.03
CA ASP A 116 -8.35 -1.18 4.95
C ASP A 116 -9.52 -0.50 4.23
N GLY A 117 -10.71 -1.03 4.44
CA GLY A 117 -11.95 -0.49 3.88
C GLY A 117 -12.39 0.85 4.47
N ASP A 118 -11.82 1.28 5.58
CA ASP A 118 -12.15 2.57 6.21
C ASP A 118 -11.75 3.76 5.31
N PHE A 119 -10.85 3.55 4.35
CA PHE A 119 -10.48 4.57 3.36
C PHE A 119 -11.45 4.65 2.16
N ALA A 120 -12.38 3.73 2.02
CA ALA A 120 -13.27 3.69 0.86
C ALA A 120 -14.05 5.00 0.62
N PRO A 121 -14.64 5.67 1.62
CA PRO A 121 -15.33 6.93 1.40
C PRO A 121 -14.40 8.03 0.85
N HIS A 122 -13.15 8.07 1.30
CA HIS A 122 -12.15 9.05 0.87
C HIS A 122 -11.71 8.81 -0.56
N LEU A 123 -11.48 7.54 -0.94
CA LEU A 123 -11.13 7.18 -2.32
C LEU A 123 -12.31 7.42 -3.27
N GLN A 124 -13.52 7.12 -2.84
CA GLN A 124 -14.74 7.41 -3.61
C GLN A 124 -14.88 8.91 -3.91
N ALA A 125 -14.63 9.75 -2.91
CA ALA A 125 -14.69 11.20 -3.06
C ALA A 125 -13.62 11.74 -4.04
N LEU A 126 -12.51 11.02 -4.23
CA LEU A 126 -11.46 11.38 -5.20
C LEU A 126 -11.78 10.95 -6.62
N GLN A 127 -12.70 10.03 -6.85
CA GLN A 127 -13.09 9.59 -8.18
C GLN A 127 -13.76 10.75 -8.94
N ALA A 128 -13.09 11.20 -9.99
CA ALA A 128 -13.56 12.28 -10.85
C ALA A 128 -13.03 12.07 -12.27
N PRO A 129 -13.70 12.62 -13.30
CA PRO A 129 -13.18 12.57 -14.66
C PRO A 129 -11.74 13.12 -14.72
N GLY A 130 -10.85 12.36 -15.33
CA GLY A 130 -9.44 12.75 -15.50
C GLY A 130 -8.54 12.51 -14.28
N ARG A 131 -9.06 12.03 -13.16
CA ARG A 131 -8.23 11.60 -12.02
C ARG A 131 -8.16 10.08 -11.95
N ARG A 132 -6.95 9.55 -11.86
CA ARG A 132 -6.72 8.13 -11.60
C ARG A 132 -6.61 7.89 -10.11
N VAL A 133 -7.32 6.88 -9.65
CA VAL A 133 -7.29 6.42 -8.25
C VAL A 133 -7.07 4.91 -8.28
N GLY A 134 -6.07 4.44 -7.55
CA GLY A 134 -5.72 3.02 -7.50
C GLY A 134 -5.39 2.54 -6.10
N VAL A 135 -5.32 1.24 -5.96
CA VAL A 135 -4.95 0.54 -4.72
C VAL A 135 -3.85 -0.47 -5.03
N VAL A 136 -2.83 -0.48 -4.19
CA VAL A 136 -1.80 -1.53 -4.16
C VAL A 136 -1.97 -2.33 -2.88
N ALA A 137 -2.15 -3.63 -3.00
CA ALA A 137 -2.38 -4.52 -1.86
C ALA A 137 -2.21 -5.99 -2.28
N LEU A 138 -2.34 -6.91 -1.33
CA LEU A 138 -2.56 -8.32 -1.63
C LEU A 138 -4.04 -8.53 -1.91
N ARG A 139 -4.40 -8.84 -3.16
CA ARG A 139 -5.81 -8.83 -3.63
C ARG A 139 -6.76 -9.62 -2.76
N GLU A 140 -6.36 -10.81 -2.31
CA GLU A 140 -7.22 -11.69 -1.51
C GLU A 140 -7.59 -11.12 -0.14
N PHE A 141 -6.87 -10.10 0.34
CA PHE A 141 -7.10 -9.52 1.68
C PHE A 141 -7.68 -8.10 1.64
N VAL A 142 -7.92 -7.57 0.44
CA VAL A 142 -8.53 -6.25 0.29
C VAL A 142 -9.96 -6.27 0.77
N SER A 143 -10.35 -5.28 1.55
CA SER A 143 -11.73 -5.09 1.98
C SER A 143 -12.70 -5.02 0.80
N THR A 144 -13.85 -5.66 0.93
CA THR A 144 -14.93 -5.57 -0.07
C THR A 144 -15.42 -4.15 -0.29
N GLN A 145 -15.29 -3.27 0.70
CA GLN A 145 -15.62 -1.86 0.57
C GLN A 145 -14.71 -1.15 -0.46
N LEU A 146 -13.44 -1.54 -0.56
CA LEU A 146 -12.52 -1.03 -1.57
C LEU A 146 -12.77 -1.63 -2.94
N THR A 147 -12.99 -2.94 -3.02
CA THR A 147 -13.24 -3.61 -4.31
C THR A 147 -14.56 -3.17 -4.96
N ALA A 148 -15.54 -2.75 -4.15
CA ALA A 148 -16.82 -2.22 -4.64
C ALA A 148 -16.69 -0.87 -5.38
N LEU A 149 -15.58 -0.15 -5.23
CA LEU A 149 -15.35 1.14 -5.89
C LEU A 149 -14.88 1.02 -7.34
N ASP A 150 -14.60 -0.16 -7.83
CA ASP A 150 -14.10 -0.43 -9.19
C ASP A 150 -12.85 0.41 -9.53
N LEU A 151 -11.90 0.46 -8.60
CA LEU A 151 -10.61 1.12 -8.79
C LEU A 151 -9.61 0.22 -9.50
N GLU A 152 -8.59 0.83 -10.14
CA GLU A 152 -7.41 0.07 -10.56
C GLU A 152 -6.77 -0.57 -9.33
N MET A 153 -6.52 -1.87 -9.40
CA MET A 153 -5.94 -2.63 -8.29
C MET A 153 -4.72 -3.39 -8.76
N PHE A 154 -3.61 -3.19 -8.07
CA PHE A 154 -2.35 -3.85 -8.33
C PHE A 154 -1.98 -4.74 -7.16
N ASP A 155 -1.69 -6.00 -7.44
CA ASP A 155 -1.24 -6.94 -6.42
C ASP A 155 0.23 -6.73 -6.08
N LEU A 156 0.55 -6.65 -4.79
CA LEU A 156 1.91 -6.45 -4.29
C LEU A 156 2.88 -7.56 -4.72
N GLU A 157 2.42 -8.78 -4.84
CA GLU A 157 3.27 -9.91 -5.23
C GLU A 157 3.24 -10.14 -6.73
N ASP A 158 2.05 -10.28 -7.33
CA ASP A 158 1.92 -10.71 -8.72
C ASP A 158 2.22 -9.59 -9.72
N ASP A 159 1.76 -8.36 -9.45
CA ASP A 159 1.94 -7.22 -10.35
C ASP A 159 3.23 -6.45 -10.02
N VAL A 160 3.35 -6.00 -8.79
CA VAL A 160 4.49 -5.17 -8.34
C VAL A 160 5.76 -6.00 -8.14
N GLN A 161 5.62 -7.26 -7.81
CA GLN A 161 6.74 -8.15 -7.45
C GLN A 161 7.60 -7.55 -6.32
N ALA A 162 6.93 -7.06 -5.29
CA ALA A 162 7.56 -6.31 -4.22
C ALA A 162 8.40 -7.16 -3.24
N PHE A 163 8.31 -8.48 -3.31
CA PHE A 163 8.94 -9.37 -2.34
C PHE A 163 10.15 -10.10 -2.94
N ASN A 164 11.23 -10.19 -2.17
CA ASN A 164 12.41 -10.99 -2.54
C ASN A 164 12.21 -12.49 -2.27
N VAL A 165 11.31 -12.82 -1.35
CA VAL A 165 10.98 -14.19 -0.96
C VAL A 165 9.52 -14.46 -1.29
N PRO A 166 9.18 -15.60 -1.92
CA PRO A 166 7.78 -15.94 -2.18
C PRO A 166 6.98 -16.00 -0.87
N LEU A 167 5.79 -15.41 -0.89
CA LEU A 167 4.90 -15.45 0.26
C LEU A 167 4.21 -16.82 0.36
N PRO A 168 3.94 -17.35 1.57
CA PRO A 168 3.24 -18.61 1.76
C PRO A 168 1.73 -18.44 1.53
N ARG A 169 1.36 -18.06 0.30
CA ARG A 169 -0.05 -17.83 -0.08
C ARG A 169 -0.73 -19.13 -0.47
N VAL A 170 -1.89 -19.35 0.12
CA VAL A 170 -2.79 -20.42 -0.29
C VAL A 170 -3.96 -19.83 -1.06
N ARG A 171 -4.08 -20.18 -2.33
CA ARG A 171 -5.11 -19.65 -3.23
C ARG A 171 -6.05 -20.76 -3.67
N ILE A 172 -7.30 -20.38 -3.93
CA ILE A 172 -8.25 -21.25 -4.63
C ILE A 172 -7.78 -21.39 -6.07
N ILE A 173 -7.63 -22.64 -6.52
CA ILE A 173 -7.22 -22.96 -7.89
C ILE A 173 -8.46 -23.40 -8.66
N ASP A 174 -8.71 -22.81 -9.82
CA ASP A 174 -9.73 -23.31 -10.73
C ASP A 174 -9.32 -24.72 -11.18
N LEU A 175 -10.26 -25.65 -11.11
CA LEU A 175 -9.99 -27.04 -11.47
C LEU A 175 -9.49 -27.18 -12.93
N ALA A 176 -9.96 -26.30 -13.82
CA ALA A 176 -9.53 -26.30 -15.23
C ALA A 176 -8.05 -25.88 -15.39
N GLU A 177 -7.50 -25.13 -14.41
CA GLU A 177 -6.12 -24.65 -14.41
C GLU A 177 -5.22 -25.49 -13.47
N PHE A 178 -5.79 -26.49 -12.79
CA PHE A 178 -5.06 -27.30 -11.81
C PHE A 178 -4.01 -28.18 -12.48
N ASP A 179 -2.73 -27.93 -12.15
CA ASP A 179 -1.60 -28.79 -12.51
C ASP A 179 -1.06 -29.50 -11.27
N PRO A 180 -1.34 -30.81 -11.11
CA PRO A 180 -0.84 -31.57 -9.96
C PRO A 180 0.70 -31.64 -9.93
N GLY A 181 1.37 -31.58 -11.07
CA GLY A 181 2.83 -31.57 -11.15
C GLY A 181 3.48 -30.44 -10.39
N HIS A 182 2.81 -29.29 -10.29
CA HIS A 182 3.28 -28.15 -9.50
C HIS A 182 3.43 -28.48 -8.01
N PHE A 183 2.58 -29.35 -7.47
CA PHE A 183 2.53 -29.72 -6.05
C PHE A 183 3.37 -30.96 -5.70
N LEU A 184 3.97 -31.61 -6.71
CA LEU A 184 4.71 -32.85 -6.54
C LEU A 184 6.24 -32.68 -6.74
N ARG A 185 6.71 -31.43 -6.73
CA ARG A 185 8.14 -31.08 -6.88
C ARG A 185 8.87 -31.11 -5.56
#